data_414f76d0808020da6dfb14f29d9213a8
#
_entry.id   414f76d0808020da6dfb14f29d9213a8
#
_cell.length_a   1.000
_cell.length_b   1.000
_cell.length_c   1.000
_cell.angle_alpha   90.00
_cell.angle_beta   90.00
_cell.angle_gamma   90.00
#
_symmetry.space_group_name_H-M   'P 1'
#
loop_
_entity.id
_entity.type
_entity.pdbx_description
1 polymer ?
#
loop_
_entity_poly.entity_id
_entity_poly.type
_entity_poly.pdbx_seq_one_letter_code
_entity_poly.pdbx_strand_id
1 'polypeptide(L)'
;SSAASDVYKRQLPEGYAPKEVIELLNARKKDIYCVRGNCDTEVDQMVLEFPVLADYCVLAEGNTMVYATHGHIYNEQNLPPLHPGDVLLHGHTHVPKCMEHEEEQYICMNPGSVSIPKEGSWHGYMIWEDNTFIWKDFDGQEHMQKILS
;
A
#
# COMPACT_ATOMS: atom_id res chain seq x y z
N SER A 1 -6.06 3.57 -5.51
CA SER A 1 -6.81 4.34 -4.52
C SER A 1 -6.40 5.80 -4.43
N SER A 2 -5.12 6.15 -4.62
CA SER A 2 -4.70 7.55 -4.64
C SER A 2 -5.34 8.37 -5.77
N ALA A 3 -5.62 7.77 -6.92
CA ALA A 3 -6.34 8.42 -8.01
C ALA A 3 -7.78 8.78 -7.64
N ALA A 4 -8.49 7.93 -6.89
CA ALA A 4 -9.84 8.20 -6.43
C ALA A 4 -9.89 9.35 -5.40
N SER A 5 -8.90 9.47 -4.52
CA SER A 5 -8.85 10.58 -3.55
C SER A 5 -8.62 11.94 -4.22
N ASP A 6 -7.99 11.99 -5.38
CA ASP A 6 -7.71 13.25 -6.08
C ASP A 6 -8.92 13.81 -6.83
N VAL A 7 -9.89 12.98 -7.19
CA VAL A 7 -11.14 13.43 -7.82
C VAL A 7 -11.91 14.38 -6.90
N TYR A 8 -11.86 14.19 -5.60
CA TYR A 8 -12.55 15.01 -4.61
C TYR A 8 -11.85 16.34 -4.28
N LYS A 9 -10.61 16.54 -4.73
CA LYS A 9 -9.81 17.73 -4.44
C LYS A 9 -9.96 18.86 -5.47
N ARG A 10 -10.90 18.79 -6.39
CA ARG A 10 -11.15 19.77 -7.45
C ARG A 10 -10.01 19.99 -8.46
N GLN A 11 -8.93 19.24 -8.37
CA GLN A 11 -7.84 19.25 -9.35
C GLN A 11 -7.59 17.83 -9.81
N LEU A 12 -7.71 17.59 -11.11
CA LEU A 12 -7.33 16.31 -11.72
C LEU A 12 -5.81 16.25 -11.82
N PRO A 13 -5.18 15.15 -11.38
CA PRO A 13 -3.74 14.98 -11.55
C PRO A 13 -3.37 14.87 -13.03
N GLU A 14 -2.12 15.23 -13.37
CA GLU A 14 -1.57 15.02 -14.70
C GLU A 14 -1.65 13.52 -15.07
N GLY A 15 -2.07 13.23 -16.30
CA GLY A 15 -2.22 11.86 -16.77
C GLY A 15 -3.43 11.10 -16.18
N TYR A 16 -4.44 11.83 -15.68
CA TYR A 16 -5.67 11.24 -15.15
C TYR A 16 -6.44 10.47 -16.22
N ALA A 17 -6.44 9.14 -16.13
CA ALA A 17 -7.07 8.23 -17.09
C ALA A 17 -7.72 7.03 -16.37
N PRO A 18 -8.84 7.24 -15.63
CA PRO A 18 -9.43 6.20 -14.79
C PRO A 18 -9.91 4.98 -15.57
N LYS A 19 -10.41 5.14 -16.79
CA LYS A 19 -10.85 4.02 -17.63
C LYS A 19 -9.70 3.08 -17.99
N GLU A 20 -8.55 3.64 -18.37
CA GLU A 20 -7.35 2.86 -18.71
C GLU A 20 -6.82 2.10 -17.48
N VAL A 21 -6.85 2.72 -16.30
CA VAL A 21 -6.46 2.08 -15.03
C VAL A 21 -7.40 0.93 -14.69
N ILE A 22 -8.71 1.12 -14.81
CA ILE A 22 -9.72 0.07 -14.58
C ILE A 22 -9.47 -1.13 -15.51
N GLU A 23 -9.27 -0.90 -16.80
CA GLU A 23 -8.99 -1.95 -17.76
C GLU A 23 -7.71 -2.72 -17.44
N LEU A 24 -6.64 -2.01 -17.08
CA LEU A 24 -5.36 -2.59 -16.69
C LEU A 24 -5.49 -3.47 -15.44
N LEU A 25 -6.18 -2.97 -14.42
CA LEU A 25 -6.37 -3.69 -13.16
C LEU A 25 -7.30 -4.91 -13.36
N ASN A 26 -8.40 -4.78 -14.09
CA ASN A 26 -9.31 -5.89 -14.35
C ASN A 26 -8.65 -7.00 -15.18
N ALA A 27 -7.72 -6.65 -16.09
CA ALA A 27 -6.94 -7.65 -16.82
C ALA A 27 -6.05 -8.50 -15.90
N ARG A 28 -5.73 -8.02 -14.70
CA ARG A 28 -4.89 -8.70 -13.70
C ARG A 28 -5.64 -9.10 -12.42
N LYS A 29 -6.95 -9.12 -12.45
CA LYS A 29 -7.82 -9.33 -11.29
C LYS A 29 -7.51 -10.57 -10.44
N LYS A 30 -6.91 -11.61 -11.03
CA LYS A 30 -6.53 -12.84 -10.31
C LYS A 30 -5.25 -12.70 -9.48
N ASP A 31 -4.47 -11.67 -9.77
CA ASP A 31 -3.15 -11.44 -9.17
C ASP A 31 -3.15 -10.24 -8.21
N ILE A 32 -4.35 -9.68 -7.92
CA ILE A 32 -4.48 -8.47 -7.11
C ILE A 32 -5.21 -8.76 -5.80
N TYR A 33 -4.59 -8.39 -4.68
CA TYR A 33 -5.23 -8.20 -3.39
C TYR A 33 -5.28 -6.71 -3.10
N CYS A 34 -6.45 -6.18 -2.81
CA CYS A 34 -6.67 -4.76 -2.59
C CYS A 34 -7.22 -4.50 -1.20
N VAL A 35 -6.76 -3.43 -0.57
CA VAL A 35 -7.33 -2.91 0.66
C VAL A 35 -8.00 -1.58 0.38
N ARG A 36 -9.09 -1.30 1.11
CA ARG A 36 -9.89 -0.09 0.96
C ARG A 36 -9.10 1.14 1.40
N GLY A 37 -8.99 2.13 0.51
CA GLY A 37 -8.55 3.47 0.85
C GLY A 37 -9.68 4.31 1.45
N ASN A 38 -9.33 5.45 2.04
CA ASN A 38 -10.30 6.34 2.67
C ASN A 38 -11.26 7.02 1.68
N CYS A 39 -10.98 6.95 0.38
CA CYS A 39 -11.80 7.49 -0.68
C CYS A 39 -12.42 6.42 -1.60
N ASP A 40 -12.15 5.14 -1.35
CA ASP A 40 -12.72 4.05 -2.13
C ASP A 40 -14.17 3.80 -1.71
N THR A 41 -15.04 3.65 -2.70
CA THR A 41 -16.49 3.55 -2.52
C THR A 41 -17.06 2.33 -3.22
N GLU A 42 -18.36 2.10 -3.01
CA GLU A 42 -19.12 1.06 -3.72
C GLU A 42 -19.10 1.27 -5.24
N VAL A 43 -18.94 2.51 -5.70
CA VAL A 43 -18.80 2.82 -7.15
C VAL A 43 -17.51 2.23 -7.70
N ASP A 44 -16.41 2.28 -6.95
CA ASP A 44 -15.14 1.66 -7.36
C ASP A 44 -15.30 0.13 -7.44
N GLN A 45 -16.03 -0.47 -6.48
CA GLN A 45 -16.33 -1.90 -6.52
C GLN A 45 -17.22 -2.30 -7.71
N MET A 46 -18.07 -1.42 -8.21
CA MET A 46 -18.92 -1.70 -9.38
C MET A 46 -18.12 -1.81 -10.69
N VAL A 47 -16.99 -1.12 -10.78
CA VAL A 47 -16.16 -1.09 -12.00
C VAL A 47 -14.93 -2.00 -11.94
N LEU A 48 -14.48 -2.36 -10.73
CA LEU A 48 -13.36 -3.27 -10.51
C LEU A 48 -13.86 -4.71 -10.27
N GLU A 49 -13.29 -5.65 -10.98
CA GLU A 49 -13.72 -7.07 -10.98
C GLU A 49 -13.00 -7.90 -9.89
N PHE A 50 -12.50 -7.27 -8.85
CA PHE A 50 -11.89 -7.90 -7.67
C PHE A 50 -12.27 -7.11 -6.41
N PRO A 51 -12.20 -7.72 -5.20
CA PRO A 51 -12.59 -7.03 -3.97
C PRO A 51 -11.70 -5.83 -3.67
N VAL A 52 -12.30 -4.67 -3.39
CA VAL A 52 -11.59 -3.42 -3.07
C VAL A 52 -12.02 -2.79 -1.74
N LEU A 53 -13.02 -3.35 -1.06
CA LEU A 53 -13.62 -2.79 0.15
C LEU A 53 -13.13 -3.44 1.45
N ALA A 54 -12.14 -4.32 1.39
CA ALA A 54 -11.57 -4.93 2.58
C ALA A 54 -10.71 -3.90 3.35
N ASP A 55 -10.94 -3.77 4.65
CA ASP A 55 -10.19 -2.82 5.48
C ASP A 55 -8.74 -3.24 5.72
N TYR A 56 -8.46 -4.53 5.60
CA TYR A 56 -7.13 -5.10 5.71
C TYR A 56 -7.01 -6.39 4.89
N CYS A 57 -5.78 -6.79 4.59
CA CYS A 57 -5.47 -8.16 4.19
C CYS A 57 -4.23 -8.67 4.93
N VAL A 58 -4.13 -9.98 5.07
CA VAL A 58 -2.98 -10.63 5.70
C VAL A 58 -2.29 -11.49 4.67
N LEU A 59 -1.00 -11.23 4.49
CA LEU A 59 -0.13 -12.00 3.60
C LEU A 59 0.87 -12.78 4.44
N ALA A 60 1.14 -14.02 4.09
CA ALA A 60 2.07 -14.87 4.81
C ALA A 60 3.08 -15.51 3.85
N GLU A 61 4.35 -15.46 4.21
CA GLU A 61 5.43 -16.14 3.52
C GLU A 61 6.46 -16.62 4.55
N GLY A 62 6.72 -17.94 4.57
CA GLY A 62 7.55 -18.54 5.62
C GLY A 62 6.99 -18.26 7.01
N ASN A 63 7.79 -17.64 7.86
CA ASN A 63 7.41 -17.23 9.22
C ASN A 63 7.00 -15.75 9.30
N THR A 64 6.93 -15.06 8.18
CA THR A 64 6.61 -13.64 8.13
C THR A 64 5.12 -13.43 7.85
N MET A 65 4.46 -12.67 8.71
CA MET A 65 3.08 -12.21 8.54
C MET A 65 3.08 -10.72 8.26
N VAL A 66 2.41 -10.30 7.20
CA VAL A 66 2.25 -8.90 6.83
C VAL A 66 0.78 -8.53 6.91
N TYR A 67 0.44 -7.61 7.81
CA TYR A 67 -0.85 -6.94 7.85
C TYR A 67 -0.80 -5.72 6.94
N ALA A 68 -1.49 -5.81 5.79
CA ALA A 68 -1.59 -4.72 4.85
C ALA A 68 -2.90 -3.97 5.05
N THR A 69 -2.82 -2.67 5.24
CA THR A 69 -3.96 -1.76 5.39
C THR A 69 -3.72 -0.49 4.59
N HIS A 70 -4.75 0.33 4.38
CA HIS A 70 -4.51 1.65 3.79
C HIS A 70 -3.81 2.61 4.77
N GLY A 71 -4.17 2.58 6.05
CA GLY A 71 -3.57 3.41 7.09
C GLY A 71 -4.50 4.47 7.69
N HIS A 72 -5.73 4.63 7.18
CA HIS A 72 -6.70 5.60 7.72
C HIS A 72 -7.48 5.03 8.91
N ILE A 73 -7.58 3.71 9.05
CA ILE A 73 -8.23 3.02 10.19
C ILE A 73 -7.15 2.37 11.05
N TYR A 74 -6.45 1.37 10.50
CA TYR A 74 -5.36 0.69 11.19
C TYR A 74 -4.02 1.31 10.80
N ASN A 75 -3.26 1.73 11.81
CA ASN A 75 -1.97 2.39 11.70
C ASN A 75 -1.20 2.25 13.03
N GLU A 76 -0.11 2.98 13.21
CA GLU A 76 0.71 2.94 14.43
C GLU A 76 -0.02 3.46 15.69
N GLN A 77 -1.06 4.27 15.54
CA GLN A 77 -1.89 4.76 16.64
C GLN A 77 -3.11 3.88 16.93
N ASN A 78 -3.47 3.00 16.01
CA ASN A 78 -4.56 2.04 16.12
C ASN A 78 -4.14 0.71 15.50
N LEU A 79 -3.35 -0.07 16.23
CA LEU A 79 -2.75 -1.31 15.75
C LEU A 79 -3.79 -2.40 15.51
N PRO A 80 -3.71 -3.15 14.41
CA PRO A 80 -4.38 -4.44 14.31
C PRO A 80 -3.74 -5.44 15.27
N PRO A 81 -4.33 -6.63 15.49
CA PRO A 81 -3.78 -7.64 16.40
C PRO A 81 -2.52 -8.29 15.82
N LEU A 82 -1.36 -7.68 16.06
CA LEU A 82 -0.06 -8.15 15.62
C LEU A 82 0.57 -9.11 16.62
N HIS A 83 1.30 -10.11 16.13
CA HIS A 83 2.20 -10.91 16.93
C HIS A 83 3.64 -10.37 16.86
N PRO A 84 4.50 -10.70 17.82
CA PRO A 84 5.92 -10.37 17.74
C PRO A 84 6.56 -10.83 16.43
N GLY A 85 7.21 -9.91 15.73
CA GLY A 85 7.83 -10.17 14.44
C GLY A 85 6.96 -9.88 13.21
N ASP A 86 5.68 -9.54 13.40
CA ASP A 86 4.79 -9.18 12.29
C ASP A 86 5.17 -7.83 11.68
N VAL A 87 4.76 -7.65 10.42
CA VAL A 87 4.92 -6.40 9.69
C VAL A 87 3.57 -5.72 9.53
N LEU A 88 3.48 -4.44 9.90
CA LEU A 88 2.39 -3.56 9.56
C LEU A 88 2.75 -2.78 8.30
N LEU A 89 2.08 -3.08 7.19
CA LEU A 89 2.26 -2.39 5.92
C LEU A 89 1.07 -1.47 5.67
N HIS A 90 1.30 -0.16 5.59
CA HIS A 90 0.25 0.80 5.28
C HIS A 90 0.73 1.95 4.41
N GLY A 91 -0.19 2.59 3.71
CA GLY A 91 0.05 3.78 2.89
C GLY A 91 -0.48 5.05 3.55
N HIS A 92 -1.42 5.71 2.91
CA HIS A 92 -2.15 6.92 3.34
C HIS A 92 -1.32 8.20 3.47
N THR A 93 -0.16 8.14 4.10
CA THR A 93 0.70 9.33 4.29
C THR A 93 1.45 9.74 3.04
N HIS A 94 1.60 8.85 2.07
CA HIS A 94 2.36 9.02 0.82
C HIS A 94 3.87 9.23 1.03
N VAL A 95 4.39 8.80 2.17
CA VAL A 95 5.82 8.91 2.54
C VAL A 95 6.37 7.51 2.80
N PRO A 96 7.44 7.11 2.09
CA PRO A 96 8.10 5.83 2.34
C PRO A 96 8.62 5.75 3.78
N LYS A 97 8.47 4.59 4.40
CA LYS A 97 8.88 4.39 5.80
C LYS A 97 9.28 2.94 6.05
N CYS A 98 10.27 2.78 6.91
CA CYS A 98 10.60 1.53 7.56
C CYS A 98 11.04 1.83 9.00
N MET A 99 10.26 1.40 9.99
CA MET A 99 10.52 1.68 11.40
C MET A 99 10.27 0.43 12.25
N GLU A 100 11.24 0.05 13.05
CA GLU A 100 11.09 -1.01 14.05
C GLU A 100 10.54 -0.41 15.35
N HIS A 101 9.51 -1.06 15.88
CA HIS A 101 8.92 -0.77 17.19
C HIS A 101 9.34 -1.87 18.16
N GLU A 102 10.42 -1.64 18.89
CA GLU A 102 11.04 -2.66 19.74
C GLU A 102 10.15 -3.07 20.93
N GLU A 103 9.41 -2.13 21.51
CA GLU A 103 8.53 -2.39 22.65
C GLU A 103 7.35 -3.29 22.25
N GLU A 104 6.69 -2.98 21.16
CA GLU A 104 5.56 -3.74 20.61
C GLU A 104 5.98 -4.89 19.69
N GLN A 105 7.27 -4.98 19.39
CA GLN A 105 7.90 -6.03 18.61
C GLN A 105 7.34 -6.20 17.18
N TYR A 106 7.03 -5.12 16.48
CA TYR A 106 6.63 -5.15 15.07
C TYR A 106 7.43 -4.16 14.22
N ILE A 107 7.34 -4.30 12.91
CA ILE A 107 7.95 -3.39 11.96
C ILE A 107 6.86 -2.69 11.18
N CYS A 108 6.89 -1.35 11.16
CA CYS A 108 6.01 -0.54 10.34
C CYS A 108 6.68 -0.21 9.02
N MET A 109 6.01 -0.49 7.91
CA MET A 109 6.48 -0.17 6.57
C MET A 109 5.43 0.61 5.78
N ASN A 110 5.89 1.53 4.95
CA ASN A 110 5.04 2.29 4.02
C ASN A 110 5.72 2.32 2.66
N PRO A 111 5.03 1.91 1.58
CA PRO A 111 5.60 1.93 0.23
C PRO A 111 5.77 3.32 -0.35
N GLY A 112 5.20 4.35 0.25
CA GLY A 112 5.10 5.68 -0.33
C GLY A 112 3.90 5.80 -1.27
N SER A 113 4.06 6.50 -2.37
CA SER A 113 2.98 6.71 -3.33
C SER A 113 3.44 6.49 -4.77
N VAL A 114 2.60 5.82 -5.53
CA VAL A 114 2.75 5.65 -6.97
C VAL A 114 2.51 6.97 -7.70
N SER A 115 1.50 7.73 -7.30
CA SER A 115 1.00 8.89 -8.05
C SER A 115 1.33 10.24 -7.42
N ILE A 116 1.33 10.34 -6.09
CA ILE A 116 1.46 11.60 -5.35
C ILE A 116 2.41 11.44 -4.16
N PRO A 117 3.71 11.26 -4.41
CA PRO A 117 4.68 11.20 -3.32
C PRO A 117 4.75 12.54 -2.58
N LYS A 118 5.00 12.48 -1.28
CA LYS A 118 5.14 13.64 -0.40
C LYS A 118 6.54 13.70 0.21
N GLU A 119 6.87 14.83 0.80
CA GLU A 119 8.14 15.10 1.49
C GLU A 119 9.39 14.84 0.61
N GLY A 120 9.29 15.16 -0.69
CA GLY A 120 10.38 14.98 -1.65
C GLY A 120 10.72 13.52 -1.96
N SER A 121 9.82 12.58 -1.62
CA SER A 121 9.99 11.18 -1.95
C SER A 121 9.72 10.91 -3.44
N TRP A 122 10.01 9.69 -3.86
CA TRP A 122 9.90 9.24 -5.25
C TRP A 122 8.53 8.62 -5.55
N HIS A 123 8.15 8.58 -6.84
CA HIS A 123 7.05 7.75 -7.32
C HIS A 123 7.49 6.29 -7.29
N GLY A 124 6.89 5.48 -6.41
CA GLY A 124 7.43 4.18 -6.20
C GLY A 124 6.49 3.14 -5.61
N TYR A 125 7.06 1.98 -5.38
CA TYR A 125 6.40 0.78 -4.90
C TYR A 125 7.37 -0.05 -4.07
N MET A 126 6.86 -1.12 -3.45
CA MET A 126 7.68 -2.10 -2.74
C MET A 126 7.62 -3.45 -3.44
N ILE A 127 8.72 -4.19 -3.32
CA ILE A 127 8.79 -5.62 -3.62
C ILE A 127 9.06 -6.36 -2.30
N TRP A 128 8.33 -7.45 -2.09
CA TRP A 128 8.61 -8.41 -1.03
C TRP A 128 8.93 -9.76 -1.67
N GLU A 129 10.13 -10.26 -1.40
CA GLU A 129 10.64 -11.52 -1.91
C GLU A 129 11.43 -12.21 -0.80
N ASP A 130 11.04 -13.43 -0.46
CA ASP A 130 11.55 -14.15 0.71
C ASP A 130 11.43 -13.31 1.99
N ASN A 131 12.53 -13.01 2.66
CA ASN A 131 12.58 -12.17 3.86
C ASN A 131 13.03 -10.73 3.58
N THR A 132 13.01 -10.28 2.33
CA THR A 132 13.57 -8.99 1.91
C THR A 132 12.47 -8.07 1.36
N PHE A 133 12.41 -6.86 1.88
CA PHE A 133 11.54 -5.78 1.39
C PHE A 133 12.41 -4.71 0.72
N ILE A 134 12.04 -4.30 -0.49
CA ILE A 134 12.80 -3.35 -1.31
C ILE A 134 11.86 -2.26 -1.79
N TRP A 135 12.24 -0.99 -1.58
CA TRP A 135 11.55 0.18 -2.12
C TRP A 135 12.20 0.61 -3.42
N LYS A 136 11.42 0.65 -4.48
CA LYS A 136 11.88 1.02 -5.84
C LYS A 136 11.06 2.16 -6.42
N ASP A 137 11.71 2.93 -7.29
CA ASP A 137 11.00 3.86 -8.18
C ASP A 137 10.66 3.21 -9.53
N PHE A 138 9.98 3.96 -10.40
CA PHE A 138 9.61 3.47 -11.72
C PHE A 138 10.76 3.36 -12.72
N ASP A 139 11.92 3.95 -12.40
CA ASP A 139 13.15 3.76 -13.18
C ASP A 139 13.92 2.49 -12.75
N GLY A 140 13.39 1.77 -11.74
CA GLY A 140 14.00 0.55 -11.23
C GLY A 140 15.09 0.79 -10.19
N GLN A 141 15.30 2.03 -9.75
CA GLN A 141 16.29 2.36 -8.73
C GLN A 141 15.78 1.94 -7.35
N GLU A 142 16.65 1.30 -6.57
CA GLU A 142 16.40 0.96 -5.18
C GLU A 142 16.72 2.15 -4.28
N HIS A 143 15.79 2.51 -3.40
CA HIS A 143 15.95 3.62 -2.45
C HIS A 143 16.12 3.14 -1.01
N MET A 144 15.48 2.05 -0.65
CA MET A 144 15.53 1.45 0.69
C MET A 144 15.45 -0.06 0.58
N GLN A 145 16.02 -0.76 1.58
CA GLN A 145 15.93 -2.20 1.72
C GLN A 145 15.84 -2.59 3.20
N LYS A 146 15.00 -3.58 3.50
CA LYS A 146 14.92 -4.20 4.83
C LYS A 146 14.94 -5.71 4.68
N ILE A 147 15.88 -6.35 5.35
CA ILE A 147 15.98 -7.81 5.46
C ILE A 147 15.50 -8.21 6.85
N LEU A 148 14.54 -9.11 6.92
CA LEU A 148 14.07 -9.69 8.18
C LEU A 148 15.00 -10.83 8.60
N SER A 149 15.27 -10.88 9.87
CA SER A 149 16.11 -11.94 10.47
C SER A 149 15.32 -13.23 10.71
#